data_20ffd0b14460d62071c8a11fb4434bda
#
_entry.id   20ffd0b14460d62071c8a11fb4434bda
#
_cell.length_a   1.000
_cell.length_b   1.000
_cell.length_c   1.000
_cell.angle_alpha   90.00
_cell.angle_beta   90.00
_cell.angle_gamma   90.00
#
_symmetry.space_group_name_H-M   'P 1'
#
loop_
_entity.id
_entity.type
_entity.pdbx_description
1 polymer ?
#
loop_
_entity_poly.entity_id
_entity_poly.type
_entity_poly.pdbx_seq_one_letter_code
_entity_poly.pdbx_strand_id
1 'polypeptide(L)'
;TYIVVIPILAFIIFRKKTSFNALLGVVIGVVGLYNLSITGDFQINPGDAFVMIGASFGAFHILMISRLVQSNTNGIHLTCIEFFAGACYSLILALLIEKPTFAQLWECMDSLLFAAILGTGICQMLQVSAQKYTDPTVAALIMSLESLFGAIAGVIFLGETFTAKELFGAAVLTVAVVIAQLNPKPEKASDGSEANETLPEDTR
;
A
#
# COMPACT_ATOMS: atom_id res chain seq x y z
N THR A 1 4.14 2.89 8.58
CA THR A 1 3.02 3.23 9.51
C THR A 1 1.70 2.60 9.04
N TYR A 2 1.38 2.60 7.74
CA TYR A 2 0.12 2.04 7.21
C TYR A 2 -0.06 0.53 7.48
N ILE A 3 1.00 -0.22 7.72
CA ILE A 3 0.98 -1.66 8.04
C ILE A 3 0.11 -1.98 9.27
N VAL A 4 0.08 -1.08 10.26
CA VAL A 4 -0.75 -1.21 11.47
C VAL A 4 -2.16 -0.67 11.23
N VAL A 5 -2.25 0.43 10.49
CA VAL A 5 -3.52 1.13 10.26
C VAL A 5 -4.47 0.30 9.39
N ILE A 6 -3.95 -0.42 8.39
CA ILE A 6 -4.78 -1.22 7.46
C ILE A 6 -5.61 -2.29 8.16
N PRO A 7 -5.08 -3.19 9.01
CA PRO A 7 -5.91 -4.20 9.67
C PRO A 7 -6.93 -3.58 10.64
N ILE A 8 -6.59 -2.46 11.28
CA ILE A 8 -7.51 -1.74 12.17
C ILE A 8 -8.66 -1.15 11.36
N LEU A 9 -8.37 -0.43 10.28
CA LEU A 9 -9.40 0.12 9.40
C LEU A 9 -10.22 -0.96 8.70
N ALA A 10 -9.61 -2.07 8.28
CA ALA A 10 -10.30 -3.19 7.68
C ALA A 10 -11.32 -3.80 8.67
N PHE A 11 -10.95 -3.93 9.93
CA PHE A 11 -11.85 -4.40 10.98
C PHE A 11 -13.00 -3.41 11.25
N ILE A 12 -12.69 -2.11 11.39
CA ILE A 12 -13.68 -1.08 11.72
C ILE A 12 -14.67 -0.86 10.57
N ILE A 13 -14.16 -0.71 9.32
CA ILE A 13 -14.97 -0.31 8.17
C ILE A 13 -15.69 -1.50 7.55
N PHE A 14 -14.98 -2.62 7.39
CA PHE A 14 -15.50 -3.78 6.66
C PHE A 14 -15.90 -4.95 7.54
N ARG A 15 -15.66 -4.86 8.86
CA ARG A 15 -15.85 -5.96 9.83
C ARG A 15 -15.17 -7.26 9.37
N LYS A 16 -14.19 -7.17 8.48
CA LYS A 16 -13.39 -8.30 8.01
C LYS A 16 -12.44 -8.74 9.11
N LYS A 17 -12.45 -10.03 9.43
CA LYS A 17 -11.48 -10.63 10.35
C LYS A 17 -10.22 -10.96 9.55
N THR A 18 -9.16 -10.22 9.83
CA THR A 18 -7.81 -10.53 9.32
C THR A 18 -7.37 -11.91 9.83
N SER A 19 -6.65 -12.67 9.01
CA SER A 19 -6.14 -13.98 9.44
C SER A 19 -5.14 -13.81 10.59
N PHE A 20 -5.08 -14.80 11.49
CA PHE A 20 -4.15 -14.76 12.62
C PHE A 20 -2.69 -14.60 12.17
N ASN A 21 -2.31 -15.30 11.10
CA ASN A 21 -0.95 -15.23 10.55
C ASN A 21 -0.63 -13.84 9.98
N ALA A 22 -1.60 -13.19 9.31
CA ALA A 22 -1.41 -11.83 8.83
C ALA A 22 -1.27 -10.83 9.99
N LEU A 23 -2.06 -10.99 11.07
CA LEU A 23 -1.93 -10.15 12.25
C LEU A 23 -0.59 -10.37 12.97
N LEU A 24 -0.15 -11.63 13.10
CA LEU A 24 1.17 -11.97 13.64
C LEU A 24 2.29 -11.35 12.77
N GLY A 25 2.17 -11.45 11.45
CA GLY A 25 3.07 -10.79 10.51
C GLY A 25 3.13 -9.27 10.70
N VAL A 26 1.99 -8.61 10.95
CA VAL A 26 1.94 -7.16 11.25
C VAL A 26 2.75 -6.84 12.51
N VAL A 27 2.56 -7.59 13.60
CA VAL A 27 3.29 -7.34 14.86
C VAL A 27 4.80 -7.51 14.66
N ILE A 28 5.23 -8.59 14.02
CA ILE A 28 6.63 -8.85 13.71
C ILE A 28 7.16 -7.80 12.72
N GLY A 29 6.38 -7.43 11.71
CA GLY A 29 6.74 -6.44 10.70
C GLY A 29 6.98 -5.04 11.28
N VAL A 30 6.20 -4.63 12.28
CA VAL A 30 6.42 -3.37 13.01
C VAL A 30 7.77 -3.37 13.71
N VAL A 31 8.17 -4.48 14.34
CA VAL A 31 9.49 -4.61 14.96
C VAL A 31 10.59 -4.55 13.91
N GLY A 32 10.41 -5.21 12.76
CA GLY A 32 11.34 -5.15 11.64
C GLY A 32 11.51 -3.73 11.09
N LEU A 33 10.41 -3.05 10.81
CA LEU A 33 10.43 -1.66 10.33
C LEU A 33 11.04 -0.69 11.33
N TYR A 34 10.76 -0.86 12.61
CA TYR A 34 11.37 -0.05 13.66
C TYR A 34 12.90 -0.15 13.64
N ASN A 35 13.42 -1.36 13.57
CA ASN A 35 14.87 -1.58 13.55
C ASN A 35 15.52 -1.12 12.22
N LEU A 36 14.79 -1.22 11.11
CA LEU A 36 15.27 -0.79 9.80
C LEU A 36 15.28 0.74 9.63
N SER A 37 14.27 1.43 10.18
CA SER A 37 14.05 2.85 9.89
C SER A 37 14.57 3.80 10.96
N ILE A 38 14.74 3.37 12.21
CA ILE A 38 15.13 4.24 13.31
C ILE A 38 16.60 3.98 13.67
N THR A 39 17.47 4.87 13.20
CA THR A 39 18.94 4.81 13.40
C THR A 39 19.46 5.67 14.54
N GLY A 40 18.63 6.50 15.16
CA GLY A 40 19.02 7.41 16.25
C GLY A 40 18.02 7.47 17.41
N ASP A 41 18.12 8.51 18.23
CA ASP A 41 17.16 8.76 19.30
C ASP A 41 15.77 9.05 18.73
N PHE A 42 14.76 8.36 19.26
CA PHE A 42 13.38 8.54 18.86
C PHE A 42 12.86 9.89 19.37
N GLN A 43 12.84 10.89 18.49
CA GLN A 43 12.27 12.21 18.77
C GLN A 43 11.00 12.39 17.94
N ILE A 44 9.89 12.61 18.60
CA ILE A 44 8.62 12.90 17.94
C ILE A 44 8.60 14.36 17.51
N ASN A 45 8.55 14.59 16.21
CA ASN A 45 8.41 15.90 15.59
C ASN A 45 6.94 16.20 15.23
N PRO A 46 6.52 17.48 15.21
CA PRO A 46 5.19 17.85 14.73
C PRO A 46 4.89 17.33 13.32
N GLY A 47 5.91 17.18 12.45
CA GLY A 47 5.80 16.57 11.14
C GLY A 47 5.33 15.11 11.17
N ASP A 48 5.63 14.36 12.23
CA ASP A 48 5.22 12.97 12.36
C ASP A 48 3.69 12.83 12.44
N ALA A 49 3.01 13.84 12.98
CA ALA A 49 1.54 13.88 12.99
C ALA A 49 0.97 13.97 11.57
N PHE A 50 1.57 14.78 10.69
CA PHE A 50 1.15 14.87 9.29
C PHE A 50 1.42 13.57 8.54
N VAL A 51 2.55 12.92 8.80
CA VAL A 51 2.88 11.60 8.24
C VAL A 51 1.87 10.54 8.70
N MET A 52 1.45 10.56 9.97
CA MET A 52 0.43 9.64 10.50
C MET A 52 -0.93 9.85 9.84
N ILE A 53 -1.34 11.10 9.65
CA ILE A 53 -2.58 11.45 8.94
C ILE A 53 -2.48 10.96 7.49
N GLY A 54 -1.40 11.27 6.78
CA GLY A 54 -1.17 10.80 5.41
C GLY A 54 -1.20 9.28 5.29
N ALA A 55 -0.53 8.57 6.21
CA ALA A 55 -0.55 7.10 6.26
C ALA A 55 -1.96 6.53 6.48
N SER A 56 -2.81 7.23 7.25
CA SER A 56 -4.19 6.83 7.48
C SER A 56 -5.03 6.95 6.20
N PHE A 57 -4.86 8.03 5.46
CA PHE A 57 -5.50 8.19 4.13
C PHE A 57 -4.96 7.16 3.13
N GLY A 58 -3.66 6.89 3.12
CA GLY A 58 -3.06 5.85 2.30
C GLY A 58 -3.60 4.44 2.62
N ALA A 59 -3.76 4.13 3.90
CA ALA A 59 -4.37 2.88 4.34
C ALA A 59 -5.84 2.75 3.89
N PHE A 60 -6.61 3.84 4.02
CA PHE A 60 -7.99 3.89 3.52
C PHE A 60 -8.05 3.69 1.99
N HIS A 61 -7.16 4.37 1.25
CA HIS A 61 -7.03 4.22 -0.20
C HIS A 61 -6.76 2.77 -0.60
N ILE A 62 -5.76 2.10 0.01
CA ILE A 62 -5.43 0.70 -0.25
C ILE A 62 -6.65 -0.21 0.00
N LEU A 63 -7.41 0.03 1.07
CA LEU A 63 -8.61 -0.75 1.39
C LEU A 63 -9.72 -0.53 0.35
N MET A 64 -9.94 0.71 -0.11
CA MET A 64 -10.93 1.03 -1.13
C MET A 64 -10.59 0.38 -2.47
N ILE A 65 -9.34 0.51 -2.91
CA ILE A 65 -8.85 -0.15 -4.13
C ILE A 65 -9.04 -1.66 -4.05
N SER A 66 -8.59 -2.29 -2.98
CA SER A 66 -8.76 -3.75 -2.80
C SER A 66 -10.23 -4.17 -2.90
N ARG A 67 -11.14 -3.43 -2.29
CA ARG A 67 -12.57 -3.72 -2.36
C ARG A 67 -13.13 -3.58 -3.78
N LEU A 68 -12.74 -2.51 -4.48
CA LEU A 68 -13.23 -2.24 -5.83
C LEU A 68 -12.73 -3.28 -6.84
N VAL A 69 -11.45 -3.65 -6.79
CA VAL A 69 -10.89 -4.63 -7.74
C VAL A 69 -11.34 -6.06 -7.41
N GLN A 70 -11.60 -6.38 -6.16
CA GLN A 70 -12.17 -7.67 -5.75
C GLN A 70 -13.66 -7.80 -6.14
N SER A 71 -14.39 -6.69 -6.26
CA SER A 71 -15.79 -6.67 -6.75
C SER A 71 -15.91 -6.69 -8.29
N ASN A 72 -14.89 -7.19 -8.99
CA ASN A 72 -14.84 -7.36 -10.44
C ASN A 72 -14.66 -6.08 -11.26
N THR A 73 -14.25 -4.97 -10.62
CA THR A 73 -13.87 -3.74 -11.34
C THR A 73 -12.55 -3.96 -12.08
N ASN A 74 -12.45 -3.45 -13.30
CA ASN A 74 -11.20 -3.51 -14.06
C ASN A 74 -10.17 -2.57 -13.41
N GLY A 75 -9.07 -3.16 -12.88
CA GLY A 75 -8.02 -2.42 -12.19
C GLY A 75 -7.35 -1.36 -13.06
N ILE A 76 -7.20 -1.61 -14.37
CA ILE A 76 -6.59 -0.64 -15.29
C ILE A 76 -7.49 0.61 -15.42
N HIS A 77 -8.80 0.43 -15.62
CA HIS A 77 -9.73 1.56 -15.70
C HIS A 77 -9.75 2.35 -14.39
N LEU A 78 -9.73 1.64 -13.25
CA LEU A 78 -9.70 2.28 -11.94
C LEU A 78 -8.44 3.13 -11.76
N THR A 79 -7.26 2.59 -12.11
CA THR A 79 -5.99 3.31 -12.05
C THR A 79 -5.95 4.52 -12.99
N CYS A 80 -6.52 4.41 -14.20
CA CYS A 80 -6.61 5.54 -15.11
C CYS A 80 -7.48 6.69 -14.54
N ILE A 81 -8.63 6.37 -13.95
CA ILE A 81 -9.50 7.36 -13.30
C ILE A 81 -8.80 8.02 -12.11
N GLU A 82 -8.11 7.22 -11.30
CA GLU A 82 -7.33 7.68 -10.16
C GLU A 82 -6.22 8.65 -10.57
N PHE A 83 -5.45 8.29 -11.59
CA PHE A 83 -4.39 9.15 -12.12
C PHE A 83 -4.94 10.44 -12.71
N PHE A 84 -6.03 10.37 -13.46
CA PHE A 84 -6.66 11.56 -14.02
C PHE A 84 -7.16 12.51 -12.93
N ALA A 85 -7.87 11.98 -11.94
CA ALA A 85 -8.36 12.77 -10.81
C ALA A 85 -7.20 13.36 -9.98
N GLY A 86 -6.17 12.56 -9.69
CA GLY A 86 -4.98 12.99 -8.99
C GLY A 86 -4.21 14.06 -9.75
N ALA A 87 -4.04 13.91 -11.06
CA ALA A 87 -3.39 14.89 -11.92
C ALA A 87 -4.15 16.23 -11.95
N CYS A 88 -5.47 16.21 -12.10
CA CYS A 88 -6.29 17.42 -12.07
C CYS A 88 -6.18 18.15 -10.72
N TYR A 89 -6.31 17.39 -9.62
CA TYR A 89 -6.20 17.95 -8.28
C TYR A 89 -4.81 18.54 -8.00
N SER A 90 -3.74 17.79 -8.31
CA SER A 90 -2.36 18.24 -8.11
C SER A 90 -2.01 19.44 -8.97
N LEU A 91 -2.48 19.48 -10.22
CA LEU A 91 -2.26 20.60 -11.12
C LEU A 91 -2.92 21.88 -10.60
N ILE A 92 -4.17 21.79 -10.12
CA ILE A 92 -4.86 22.93 -9.52
C ILE A 92 -4.10 23.46 -8.31
N LEU A 93 -3.66 22.59 -7.41
CA LEU A 93 -2.89 22.98 -6.24
C LEU A 93 -1.53 23.59 -6.61
N ALA A 94 -0.80 23.00 -7.56
CA ALA A 94 0.48 23.51 -8.02
C ALA A 94 0.36 24.92 -8.60
N LEU A 95 -0.67 25.18 -9.43
CA LEU A 95 -0.91 26.50 -10.02
C LEU A 95 -1.33 27.56 -8.99
N LEU A 96 -2.06 27.16 -7.95
CA LEU A 96 -2.53 28.08 -6.91
C LEU A 96 -1.46 28.41 -5.87
N ILE A 97 -0.66 27.42 -5.46
CA ILE A 97 0.25 27.51 -4.32
C ILE A 97 1.69 27.72 -4.78
N GLU A 98 2.19 26.88 -5.69
CA GLU A 98 3.61 26.81 -6.03
C GLU A 98 3.98 27.67 -7.24
N LYS A 99 3.06 27.83 -8.21
CA LYS A 99 3.27 28.60 -9.46
C LYS A 99 4.58 28.22 -10.16
N PRO A 100 4.80 26.95 -10.49
CA PRO A 100 6.03 26.48 -11.10
C PRO A 100 6.27 27.17 -12.43
N THR A 101 7.53 27.55 -12.72
CA THR A 101 7.93 28.10 -14.01
C THR A 101 8.28 26.98 -14.98
N PHE A 102 8.08 27.20 -16.27
CA PHE A 102 8.42 26.22 -17.29
C PHE A 102 9.92 25.84 -17.28
N ALA A 103 10.79 26.79 -16.96
CA ALA A 103 12.22 26.55 -16.84
C ALA A 103 12.54 25.53 -15.73
N GLN A 104 11.94 25.70 -14.55
CA GLN A 104 12.11 24.76 -13.42
C GLN A 104 11.62 23.35 -13.77
N LEU A 105 10.47 23.24 -14.45
CA LEU A 105 9.95 21.95 -14.89
C LEU A 105 10.88 21.26 -15.90
N TRP A 106 11.49 22.05 -16.79
CA TRP A 106 12.41 21.52 -17.80
C TRP A 106 13.71 21.00 -17.18
N GLU A 107 14.25 21.70 -16.18
CA GLU A 107 15.46 21.31 -15.46
C GLU A 107 15.31 19.97 -14.71
N CYS A 108 14.11 19.64 -14.23
CA CYS A 108 13.85 18.37 -13.53
C CYS A 108 13.05 17.35 -14.38
N MET A 109 12.96 17.56 -15.69
CA MET A 109 12.12 16.72 -16.57
C MET A 109 12.49 15.23 -16.50
N ASP A 110 13.78 14.90 -16.48
CA ASP A 110 14.24 13.49 -16.41
C ASP A 110 13.78 12.82 -15.12
N SER A 111 13.92 13.52 -13.99
CA SER A 111 13.46 13.01 -12.68
C SER A 111 11.94 12.90 -12.61
N LEU A 112 11.22 13.87 -13.19
CA LEU A 112 9.76 13.86 -13.27
C LEU A 112 9.26 12.70 -14.13
N LEU A 113 9.85 12.45 -15.30
CA LEU A 113 9.49 11.35 -16.17
C LEU A 113 9.78 10.00 -15.51
N PHE A 114 10.93 9.86 -14.87
CA PHE A 114 11.26 8.64 -14.12
C PHE A 114 10.24 8.36 -13.01
N ALA A 115 9.96 9.35 -12.17
CA ALA A 115 8.99 9.23 -11.08
C ALA A 115 7.56 8.99 -11.59
N ALA A 116 7.14 9.66 -12.67
CA ALA A 116 5.80 9.51 -13.21
C ALA A 116 5.59 8.15 -13.88
N ILE A 117 6.53 7.70 -14.72
CA ILE A 117 6.36 6.48 -15.51
C ILE A 117 6.68 5.24 -14.68
N LEU A 118 7.86 5.18 -14.08
CA LEU A 118 8.30 4.01 -13.31
C LEU A 118 7.76 4.03 -11.88
N GLY A 119 7.99 5.12 -11.15
CA GLY A 119 7.64 5.20 -9.74
C GLY A 119 6.13 5.19 -9.51
N THR A 120 5.37 5.93 -10.30
CA THR A 120 3.91 6.02 -10.13
C THR A 120 3.17 5.13 -11.13
N GLY A 121 3.38 5.30 -12.42
CA GLY A 121 2.60 4.64 -13.46
C GLY A 121 2.65 3.13 -13.38
N ILE A 122 3.83 2.55 -13.57
CA ILE A 122 4.00 1.09 -13.61
C ILE A 122 3.77 0.49 -12.22
N CYS A 123 4.36 1.07 -11.17
CA CYS A 123 4.24 0.52 -9.82
C CYS A 123 2.80 0.50 -9.33
N GLN A 124 2.04 1.60 -9.51
CA GLN A 124 0.64 1.66 -9.09
C GLN A 124 -0.25 0.69 -9.88
N MET A 125 -0.04 0.57 -11.19
CA MET A 125 -0.79 -0.37 -12.02
C MET A 125 -0.55 -1.82 -11.58
N LEU A 126 0.69 -2.19 -11.30
CA LEU A 126 1.04 -3.51 -10.78
C LEU A 126 0.45 -3.73 -9.38
N GLN A 127 0.53 -2.74 -8.51
CA GLN A 127 -0.05 -2.79 -7.17
C GLN A 127 -1.56 -3.04 -7.22
N VAL A 128 -2.31 -2.24 -7.97
CA VAL A 128 -3.77 -2.39 -8.10
C VAL A 128 -4.13 -3.75 -8.68
N SER A 129 -3.38 -4.22 -9.68
CA SER A 129 -3.59 -5.54 -10.27
C SER A 129 -3.34 -6.68 -9.27
N ALA A 130 -2.29 -6.58 -8.46
CA ALA A 130 -1.96 -7.58 -7.44
C ALA A 130 -2.98 -7.59 -6.28
N GLN A 131 -3.53 -6.44 -5.91
CA GLN A 131 -4.53 -6.32 -4.84
C GLN A 131 -5.84 -7.06 -5.14
N LYS A 132 -6.11 -7.37 -6.42
CA LYS A 132 -7.25 -8.21 -6.79
C LYS A 132 -7.19 -9.61 -6.18
N TYR A 133 -5.97 -10.12 -5.98
CA TYR A 133 -5.72 -11.52 -5.58
C TYR A 133 -5.15 -11.63 -4.16
N THR A 134 -4.99 -10.52 -3.46
CA THR A 134 -4.26 -10.47 -2.18
C THR A 134 -5.10 -9.78 -1.11
N ASP A 135 -5.07 -10.32 0.12
CA ASP A 135 -5.67 -9.65 1.28
C ASP A 135 -4.98 -8.29 1.51
N PRO A 136 -5.74 -7.21 1.80
CA PRO A 136 -5.16 -5.87 2.01
C PRO A 136 -4.07 -5.81 3.07
N THR A 137 -4.18 -6.61 4.15
CA THR A 137 -3.17 -6.65 5.21
C THR A 137 -1.88 -7.29 4.73
N VAL A 138 -1.99 -8.38 3.96
CA VAL A 138 -0.83 -9.05 3.34
C VAL A 138 -0.20 -8.14 2.29
N ALA A 139 -1.00 -7.46 1.48
CA ALA A 139 -0.51 -6.48 0.51
C ALA A 139 0.29 -5.36 1.20
N ALA A 140 -0.21 -4.82 2.31
CA ALA A 140 0.50 -3.81 3.09
C ALA A 140 1.85 -4.30 3.66
N LEU A 141 1.89 -5.56 4.10
CA LEU A 141 3.14 -6.18 4.55
C LEU A 141 4.16 -6.32 3.41
N ILE A 142 3.72 -6.78 2.23
CA ILE A 142 4.58 -6.89 1.05
C ILE A 142 5.08 -5.50 0.63
N MET A 143 4.20 -4.50 0.61
CA MET A 143 4.57 -3.12 0.29
C MET A 143 5.58 -2.54 1.28
N SER A 144 5.57 -2.96 2.55
CA SER A 144 6.56 -2.51 3.53
C SER A 144 7.99 -2.96 3.22
N LEU A 145 8.17 -3.97 2.35
CA LEU A 145 9.49 -4.33 1.80
C LEU A 145 10.11 -3.21 0.94
N GLU A 146 9.32 -2.21 0.52
CA GLU A 146 9.82 -0.99 -0.13
C GLU A 146 10.96 -0.36 0.69
N SER A 147 10.81 -0.29 2.02
CA SER A 147 11.84 0.24 2.90
C SER A 147 13.13 -0.61 2.86
N LEU A 148 13.00 -1.93 2.74
CA LEU A 148 14.13 -2.84 2.58
C LEU A 148 14.83 -2.64 1.23
N PHE A 149 14.07 -2.59 0.14
CA PHE A 149 14.63 -2.36 -1.19
C PHE A 149 15.22 -0.95 -1.32
N GLY A 150 14.61 0.06 -0.69
CA GLY A 150 15.17 1.41 -0.59
C GLY A 150 16.53 1.42 0.11
N ALA A 151 16.65 0.74 1.24
CA ALA A 151 17.92 0.62 1.97
C ALA A 151 18.99 -0.15 1.16
N ILE A 152 18.62 -1.22 0.46
CA ILE A 152 19.54 -1.95 -0.45
C ILE A 152 20.01 -1.03 -1.58
N ALA A 153 19.10 -0.25 -2.16
CA ALA A 153 19.46 0.73 -3.20
C ALA A 153 20.41 1.81 -2.66
N GLY A 154 20.22 2.29 -1.43
CA GLY A 154 21.13 3.21 -0.75
C GLY A 154 22.56 2.65 -0.65
N VAL A 155 22.68 1.38 -0.28
CA VAL A 155 24.01 0.71 -0.25
C VAL A 155 24.63 0.62 -1.65
N ILE A 156 23.86 0.21 -2.65
CA ILE A 156 24.38 -0.01 -4.01
C ILE A 156 24.73 1.31 -4.72
N PHE A 157 23.86 2.31 -4.63
CA PHE A 157 23.98 3.54 -5.42
C PHE A 157 24.64 4.70 -4.68
N LEU A 158 24.48 4.75 -3.33
CA LEU A 158 25.00 5.84 -2.51
C LEU A 158 26.24 5.41 -1.68
N GLY A 159 26.61 4.11 -1.69
CA GLY A 159 27.73 3.60 -0.93
C GLY A 159 27.47 3.57 0.59
N GLU A 160 26.24 3.59 1.01
CA GLU A 160 25.87 3.46 2.42
C GLU A 160 26.23 2.07 2.95
N THR A 161 26.37 1.94 4.26
CA THR A 161 26.65 0.64 4.90
C THR A 161 25.54 0.29 5.87
N PHE A 162 25.07 -0.94 5.81
CA PHE A 162 24.10 -1.43 6.78
C PHE A 162 24.72 -1.54 8.17
N THR A 163 24.05 -1.00 9.14
CA THR A 163 24.33 -1.31 10.55
C THR A 163 23.78 -2.70 10.90
N ALA A 164 24.32 -3.33 11.94
CA ALA A 164 23.82 -4.61 12.42
C ALA A 164 22.32 -4.55 12.80
N LYS A 165 21.84 -3.40 13.27
CA LYS A 165 20.44 -3.15 13.62
C LYS A 165 19.54 -3.15 12.39
N GLU A 166 19.95 -2.48 11.33
CA GLU A 166 19.21 -2.41 10.06
C GLU A 166 19.15 -3.78 9.38
N LEU A 167 20.26 -4.53 9.39
CA LEU A 167 20.30 -5.88 8.85
C LEU A 167 19.36 -6.83 9.62
N PHE A 168 19.33 -6.72 10.95
CA PHE A 168 18.39 -7.46 11.78
C PHE A 168 16.94 -7.06 11.45
N GLY A 169 16.66 -5.75 11.35
CA GLY A 169 15.33 -5.23 10.97
C GLY A 169 14.86 -5.76 9.61
N ALA A 170 15.75 -5.78 8.61
CA ALA A 170 15.50 -6.34 7.29
C ALA A 170 15.13 -7.82 7.33
N ALA A 171 15.88 -8.62 8.07
CA ALA A 171 15.61 -10.04 8.25
C ALA A 171 14.25 -10.29 8.94
N VAL A 172 13.98 -9.56 10.02
CA VAL A 172 12.70 -9.66 10.76
C VAL A 172 11.53 -9.26 9.88
N LEU A 173 11.64 -8.18 9.09
CA LEU A 173 10.61 -7.75 8.16
C LEU A 173 10.33 -8.81 7.09
N THR A 174 11.37 -9.41 6.53
CA THR A 174 11.23 -10.50 5.55
C THR A 174 10.50 -11.71 6.14
N VAL A 175 10.87 -12.12 7.35
CA VAL A 175 10.20 -13.21 8.09
C VAL A 175 8.72 -12.86 8.34
N ALA A 176 8.41 -11.63 8.70
CA ALA A 176 7.05 -11.16 8.91
C ALA A 176 6.16 -11.35 7.66
N VAL A 177 6.70 -10.98 6.48
CA VAL A 177 6.01 -11.15 5.19
C VAL A 177 5.77 -12.63 4.89
N VAL A 178 6.76 -13.48 5.10
CA VAL A 178 6.63 -14.93 4.89
C VAL A 178 5.56 -15.53 5.81
N ILE A 179 5.58 -15.20 7.09
CA ILE A 179 4.57 -15.67 8.07
C ILE A 179 3.17 -15.26 7.66
N ALA A 180 2.99 -14.01 7.23
CA ALA A 180 1.69 -13.50 6.81
C ALA A 180 1.11 -14.24 5.59
N GLN A 181 1.98 -14.75 4.72
CA GLN A 181 1.58 -15.52 3.54
C GLN A 181 1.35 -17.00 3.83
N LEU A 182 1.81 -17.52 4.98
CA LEU A 182 1.53 -18.89 5.38
C LEU A 182 0.06 -19.02 5.74
N ASN A 183 -0.64 -19.89 5.02
CA ASN A 183 -2.05 -20.20 5.24
C ASN A 183 -3.04 -19.04 4.93
N PRO A 184 -3.02 -18.47 3.72
CA PRO A 184 -4.09 -17.58 3.31
C PRO A 184 -5.37 -18.43 3.27
N LYS A 185 -6.33 -18.20 4.18
CA LYS A 185 -7.68 -18.74 3.99
C LYS A 185 -8.18 -18.16 2.68
N PRO A 186 -8.54 -19.00 1.69
CA PRO A 186 -9.18 -18.48 0.50
C PRO A 186 -10.44 -17.74 0.95
N GLU A 187 -10.52 -16.46 0.67
CA GLU A 187 -11.73 -15.69 0.86
C GLU A 187 -12.77 -16.31 -0.06
N LYS A 188 -13.78 -16.98 0.51
CA LYS A 188 -14.97 -17.37 -0.24
C LYS A 188 -15.51 -16.08 -0.82
N ALA A 189 -15.43 -15.92 -2.13
CA ALA A 189 -16.26 -14.97 -2.83
C ALA A 189 -17.66 -15.17 -2.26
N SER A 190 -18.24 -14.12 -1.70
CA SER A 190 -19.64 -14.15 -1.27
C SER A 190 -20.43 -14.35 -2.55
N ASP A 191 -20.74 -15.61 -2.81
CA ASP A 191 -21.56 -16.03 -3.92
C ASP A 191 -22.94 -15.39 -3.69
N GLY A 192 -23.25 -14.38 -4.48
CA GLY A 192 -24.56 -13.76 -4.55
C GLY A 192 -25.58 -14.66 -5.26
N SER A 193 -25.40 -15.99 -5.24
CA SER A 193 -26.27 -16.95 -5.92
C SER A 193 -27.38 -17.53 -5.04
N GLU A 194 -27.48 -17.16 -3.75
CA GLU A 194 -28.60 -17.66 -2.90
C GLU A 194 -29.91 -16.88 -3.04
N ALA A 195 -30.04 -15.97 -4.01
CA ALA A 195 -31.27 -15.20 -4.18
C ALA A 195 -32.14 -15.65 -5.36
N ASN A 196 -31.88 -16.77 -6.02
CA ASN A 196 -32.67 -17.18 -7.19
C ASN A 196 -33.15 -18.65 -7.18
N GLU A 197 -33.25 -19.27 -6.02
CA GLU A 197 -33.82 -20.63 -5.88
C GLU A 197 -35.04 -20.67 -4.95
N THR A 198 -36.05 -19.83 -5.22
CA THR A 198 -37.44 -20.11 -4.76
C THR A 198 -38.42 -19.38 -5.69
N LEU A 199 -38.58 -19.90 -6.89
CA LEU A 199 -39.86 -19.76 -7.59
C LEU A 199 -40.47 -21.17 -7.63
N PRO A 200 -41.62 -21.41 -7.00
CA PRO A 200 -42.31 -22.69 -7.11
C PRO A 200 -42.84 -22.83 -8.54
N GLU A 201 -42.40 -23.91 -9.20
CA GLU A 201 -43.17 -24.48 -10.30
C GLU A 201 -44.53 -24.93 -9.76
N ASP A 202 -45.55 -24.12 -10.01
CA ASP A 202 -46.92 -24.69 -9.99
C ASP A 202 -47.77 -24.09 -11.10
N THR A 203 -48.38 -25.03 -11.80
CA THR A 203 -49.66 -25.03 -12.52
C THR A 203 -49.71 -24.48 -13.98
N ARG A 204 -49.88 -25.49 -14.82
CA ARG A 204 -50.73 -25.64 -16.02
C ARG A 204 -50.15 -25.18 -17.34
#